data_8d99083832d62f4534640355a0ee0e54
#
_entry.id   8d99083832d62f4534640355a0ee0e54
#
_cell.length_a   1.000
_cell.length_b   1.000
_cell.length_c   1.000
_cell.angle_alpha   90.00
_cell.angle_beta   90.00
_cell.angle_gamma   90.00
#
_symmetry.space_group_name_H-M   'P 1'
#
loop_
_entity.id
_entity.type
_entity.pdbx_description
1 polymer ?
#
loop_
_entity_poly.entity_id
_entity_poly.type
_entity_poly.pdbx_seq_one_letter_code
_entity_poly.pdbx_strand_id
1 'polypeptide(L)'
;MQAKGELPVLTEDTYLKALNTLKSKYASEPICAEVYLAEARYTIGKQQQLNALQLCDEAIRLYPGYRRINALKNLREEILAPYLNVNASDLAFPNEEIELRVSHKNLDGFTVRLYQAKKLIKEQHYAVLRPKDYQTQDTVFTFKAPELGSYVMRIIPDIRAKRDSESKFDVTRFKVLTCRLPDKQYQVVTLDGQTGYPIPHAKVTMYSNDEKVLQEFTTNEEGKVVFPWKSEYRYLKASKGTDTAMPKQGIYAGSYGYYGDEDKVTENMTLLTDRSLY
;
A
#
# COMPACT_ATOMS: atom_id res chain seq x y z
N MET A 1 -26.45 -44.92 22.70
CA MET A 1 -25.35 -45.06 21.72
C MET A 1 -25.37 -43.86 20.82
N GLN A 2 -24.53 -42.88 21.08
CA GLN A 2 -24.34 -41.73 20.16
C GLN A 2 -23.28 -42.13 19.14
N ALA A 3 -23.66 -42.23 17.88
CA ALA A 3 -22.71 -42.44 16.79
C ALA A 3 -21.91 -41.14 16.63
N LYS A 4 -20.67 -41.11 17.07
CA LYS A 4 -19.68 -40.13 16.68
C LYS A 4 -19.35 -40.37 15.20
N GLY A 5 -20.12 -39.78 14.30
CA GLY A 5 -19.76 -39.71 12.90
C GLY A 5 -18.66 -38.70 12.75
N GLU A 6 -17.42 -39.12 12.70
CA GLU A 6 -16.33 -38.27 12.17
C GLU A 6 -16.66 -37.95 10.69
N LEU A 7 -16.86 -36.71 10.41
CA LEU A 7 -16.97 -36.26 9.02
C LEU A 7 -15.66 -36.62 8.30
N PRO A 8 -15.74 -37.30 7.15
CA PRO A 8 -14.53 -37.65 6.40
C PRO A 8 -13.78 -36.36 6.05
N VAL A 9 -12.50 -36.31 6.37
CA VAL A 9 -11.62 -35.23 5.94
C VAL A 9 -11.60 -35.25 4.43
N LEU A 10 -12.25 -34.27 3.81
CA LEU A 10 -12.23 -34.09 2.36
C LEU A 10 -10.81 -33.69 1.97
N THR A 11 -10.05 -34.62 1.43
CA THR A 11 -8.74 -34.30 0.82
C THR A 11 -8.96 -33.56 -0.49
N GLU A 12 -7.96 -32.79 -0.91
CA GLU A 12 -7.91 -32.07 -2.18
C GLU A 12 -8.26 -33.00 -3.38
N ASP A 13 -7.71 -34.20 -3.37
CA ASP A 13 -7.96 -35.23 -4.36
C ASP A 13 -9.44 -35.67 -4.42
N THR A 14 -10.12 -35.71 -3.27
CA THR A 14 -11.54 -36.09 -3.17
C THR A 14 -12.44 -35.04 -3.83
N TYR A 15 -12.14 -33.76 -3.68
CA TYR A 15 -12.92 -32.69 -4.29
C TYR A 15 -12.80 -32.72 -5.82
N LEU A 16 -11.59 -32.81 -6.35
CA LEU A 16 -11.37 -32.90 -7.80
C LEU A 16 -11.99 -34.17 -8.39
N LYS A 17 -11.92 -35.34 -7.72
CA LYS A 17 -12.59 -36.54 -8.16
C LYS A 17 -14.11 -36.38 -8.22
N ALA A 18 -14.71 -35.71 -7.24
CA ALA A 18 -16.13 -35.41 -7.24
C ALA A 18 -16.53 -34.51 -8.42
N LEU A 19 -15.76 -33.44 -8.69
CA LEU A 19 -16.00 -32.56 -9.83
C LEU A 19 -15.88 -33.31 -11.15
N ASN A 20 -14.87 -34.16 -11.33
CA ASN A 20 -14.69 -34.99 -12.53
C ASN A 20 -15.84 -35.98 -12.74
N THR A 21 -16.34 -36.58 -11.67
CA THR A 21 -17.52 -37.47 -11.71
C THR A 21 -18.76 -36.71 -12.16
N LEU A 22 -18.97 -35.48 -11.63
CA LEU A 22 -20.08 -34.61 -12.02
C LEU A 22 -19.96 -34.14 -13.49
N LYS A 23 -18.77 -33.78 -13.97
CA LYS A 23 -18.52 -33.43 -15.36
C LYS A 23 -18.92 -34.57 -16.29
N SER A 24 -18.47 -35.80 -15.98
CA SER A 24 -18.79 -36.97 -16.80
C SER A 24 -20.30 -37.26 -16.80
N LYS A 25 -20.95 -37.14 -15.66
CA LYS A 25 -22.37 -37.43 -15.49
C LYS A 25 -23.26 -36.43 -16.21
N TYR A 26 -22.91 -35.14 -16.22
CA TYR A 26 -23.71 -34.05 -16.75
C TYR A 26 -23.13 -33.43 -18.03
N ALA A 27 -22.24 -34.13 -18.72
CA ALA A 27 -21.52 -33.61 -19.89
C ALA A 27 -22.43 -33.08 -21.00
N SER A 28 -23.62 -33.68 -21.19
CA SER A 28 -24.62 -33.25 -22.17
C SER A 28 -25.52 -32.11 -21.69
N GLU A 29 -25.49 -31.80 -20.41
CA GLU A 29 -26.38 -30.84 -19.77
C GLU A 29 -25.72 -29.46 -19.61
N PRO A 30 -26.41 -28.35 -20.01
CA PRO A 30 -25.84 -26.99 -19.83
C PRO A 30 -25.41 -26.64 -18.40
N ILE A 31 -26.05 -27.28 -17.40
CA ILE A 31 -25.71 -27.08 -15.98
C ILE A 31 -24.27 -27.51 -15.64
N CYS A 32 -23.64 -28.36 -16.46
CA CYS A 32 -22.26 -28.78 -16.32
C CYS A 32 -21.29 -27.57 -16.29
N ALA A 33 -21.67 -26.44 -16.89
CA ALA A 33 -20.93 -25.18 -16.80
C ALA A 33 -20.67 -24.74 -15.35
N GLU A 34 -21.57 -25.07 -14.38
CA GLU A 34 -21.34 -24.77 -12.95
C GLU A 34 -20.21 -25.61 -12.36
N VAL A 35 -20.05 -26.85 -12.82
CA VAL A 35 -18.97 -27.73 -12.37
C VAL A 35 -17.63 -27.19 -12.85
N TYR A 36 -17.55 -26.74 -14.11
CA TYR A 36 -16.37 -26.06 -14.64
C TYR A 36 -16.06 -24.77 -13.87
N LEU A 37 -17.07 -23.98 -13.52
CA LEU A 37 -16.89 -22.77 -12.73
C LEU A 37 -16.32 -23.06 -11.33
N ALA A 38 -16.85 -24.13 -10.69
CA ALA A 38 -16.37 -24.56 -9.36
C ALA A 38 -14.91 -25.01 -9.43
N GLU A 39 -14.56 -25.81 -10.46
CA GLU A 39 -13.19 -26.26 -10.67
C GLU A 39 -12.23 -25.12 -11.00
N ALA A 40 -12.63 -24.19 -11.88
CA ALA A 40 -11.81 -23.02 -12.23
C ALA A 40 -11.51 -22.16 -10.99
N ARG A 41 -12.51 -21.91 -10.13
CA ARG A 41 -12.30 -21.17 -8.87
C ARG A 41 -11.36 -21.91 -7.92
N TYR A 42 -11.52 -23.21 -7.79
CA TYR A 42 -10.63 -24.04 -6.99
C TYR A 42 -9.19 -23.97 -7.50
N THR A 43 -9.01 -24.07 -8.81
CA THR A 43 -7.72 -24.00 -9.52
C THR A 43 -7.04 -22.63 -9.33
N ILE A 44 -7.82 -21.53 -9.34
CA ILE A 44 -7.31 -20.18 -8.99
C ILE A 44 -6.82 -20.16 -7.55
N GLY A 45 -7.56 -20.74 -6.61
CA GLY A 45 -7.13 -20.84 -5.21
C GLY A 45 -5.81 -21.59 -5.01
N LYS A 46 -5.42 -22.42 -5.99
CA LYS A 46 -4.13 -23.12 -6.08
C LYS A 46 -3.07 -22.37 -6.89
N GLN A 47 -3.32 -21.12 -7.24
CA GLN A 47 -2.42 -20.28 -8.04
C GLN A 47 -2.14 -20.87 -9.45
N GLN A 48 -3.09 -21.56 -10.04
CA GLN A 48 -2.99 -22.18 -11.37
C GLN A 48 -3.88 -21.45 -12.39
N GLN A 49 -3.67 -20.16 -12.60
CA GLN A 49 -4.51 -19.28 -13.39
C GLN A 49 -4.62 -19.72 -14.86
N LEU A 50 -3.55 -20.26 -15.44
CA LEU A 50 -3.56 -20.77 -16.80
C LEU A 50 -4.54 -21.95 -16.95
N ASN A 51 -4.53 -22.89 -16.01
CA ASN A 51 -5.46 -24.03 -16.01
C ASN A 51 -6.90 -23.55 -15.82
N ALA A 52 -7.12 -22.59 -14.90
CA ALA A 52 -8.43 -22.00 -14.69
C ALA A 52 -8.96 -21.29 -15.94
N LEU A 53 -8.09 -20.59 -16.67
CA LEU A 53 -8.44 -19.95 -17.94
C LEU A 53 -8.89 -20.98 -18.98
N GLN A 54 -8.16 -22.10 -19.11
CA GLN A 54 -8.50 -23.19 -20.01
C GLN A 54 -9.88 -23.80 -19.66
N LEU A 55 -10.17 -24.01 -18.39
CA LEU A 55 -11.47 -24.49 -17.91
C LEU A 55 -12.60 -23.50 -18.26
N CYS A 56 -12.38 -22.20 -18.11
CA CYS A 56 -13.35 -21.19 -18.52
C CYS A 56 -13.59 -21.21 -20.04
N ASP A 57 -12.53 -21.24 -20.84
CA ASP A 57 -12.64 -21.26 -22.31
C ASP A 57 -13.35 -22.51 -22.81
N GLU A 58 -13.05 -23.67 -22.23
CA GLU A 58 -13.72 -24.92 -22.57
C GLU A 58 -15.22 -24.88 -22.24
N ALA A 59 -15.58 -24.47 -21.04
CA ALA A 59 -16.97 -24.38 -20.61
C ALA A 59 -17.78 -23.38 -21.46
N ILE A 60 -17.20 -22.22 -21.78
CA ILE A 60 -17.85 -21.21 -22.66
C ILE A 60 -18.10 -21.78 -24.07
N ARG A 61 -17.15 -22.57 -24.56
CA ARG A 61 -17.27 -23.22 -25.87
C ARG A 61 -18.33 -24.34 -25.88
N LEU A 62 -18.37 -25.15 -24.82
CA LEU A 62 -19.29 -26.31 -24.75
C LEU A 62 -20.72 -25.90 -24.39
N TYR A 63 -20.90 -24.88 -23.57
CA TYR A 63 -22.22 -24.50 -23.01
C TYR A 63 -22.56 -23.02 -23.24
N PRO A 64 -22.48 -22.50 -24.49
CA PRO A 64 -22.63 -21.06 -24.76
C PRO A 64 -24.03 -20.51 -24.41
N GLY A 65 -25.07 -21.37 -24.43
CA GLY A 65 -26.45 -21.01 -24.10
C GLY A 65 -26.81 -21.16 -22.60
N TYR A 66 -25.86 -21.53 -21.73
CA TYR A 66 -26.18 -21.66 -20.35
C TYR A 66 -26.51 -20.30 -19.70
N ARG A 67 -27.64 -20.24 -18.96
CA ARG A 67 -28.17 -18.97 -18.42
C ARG A 67 -27.19 -18.16 -17.59
N ARG A 68 -26.23 -18.81 -16.90
CA ARG A 68 -25.22 -18.17 -16.06
C ARG A 68 -23.82 -18.20 -16.68
N ILE A 69 -23.70 -18.42 -17.97
CA ILE A 69 -22.41 -18.48 -18.68
C ILE A 69 -21.55 -17.21 -18.46
N ASN A 70 -22.19 -16.08 -18.14
CA ASN A 70 -21.48 -14.83 -17.83
C ASN A 70 -20.60 -14.94 -16.58
N ALA A 71 -20.88 -15.85 -15.65
CA ALA A 71 -20.00 -16.08 -14.50
C ALA A 71 -18.63 -16.61 -14.94
N LEU A 72 -18.58 -17.51 -15.91
CA LEU A 72 -17.33 -18.01 -16.51
C LEU A 72 -16.64 -16.95 -17.36
N LYS A 73 -17.42 -16.17 -18.15
CA LYS A 73 -16.87 -15.06 -18.93
C LYS A 73 -16.23 -13.99 -18.02
N ASN A 74 -16.91 -13.63 -16.93
CA ASN A 74 -16.38 -12.68 -15.96
C ASN A 74 -15.10 -13.20 -15.27
N LEU A 75 -15.08 -14.49 -14.89
CA LEU A 75 -13.89 -15.10 -14.31
C LEU A 75 -12.72 -15.13 -15.30
N ARG A 76 -13.00 -15.46 -16.56
CA ARG A 76 -12.03 -15.37 -17.65
C ARG A 76 -11.44 -13.96 -17.79
N GLU A 77 -12.30 -12.95 -17.86
CA GLU A 77 -11.86 -11.54 -17.94
C GLU A 77 -11.07 -11.11 -16.70
N GLU A 78 -11.41 -11.58 -15.51
CA GLU A 78 -10.65 -11.33 -14.27
C GLU A 78 -9.24 -11.92 -14.33
N ILE A 79 -9.08 -13.15 -14.85
CA ILE A 79 -7.76 -13.77 -15.06
C ILE A 79 -6.94 -12.94 -16.07
N LEU A 80 -7.55 -12.51 -17.16
CA LEU A 80 -6.89 -11.76 -18.22
C LEU A 80 -6.69 -10.28 -17.90
N ALA A 81 -7.42 -9.74 -16.93
CA ALA A 81 -7.35 -8.33 -16.59
C ALA A 81 -5.93 -7.90 -16.18
N PRO A 82 -5.44 -6.78 -16.71
CA PRO A 82 -4.18 -6.21 -16.28
C PRO A 82 -4.27 -5.69 -14.84
N TYR A 83 -3.22 -5.88 -14.09
CA TYR A 83 -3.08 -5.37 -12.72
C TYR A 83 -1.75 -4.67 -12.55
N LEU A 84 -1.78 -3.49 -11.92
CA LEU A 84 -0.60 -2.74 -11.50
C LEU A 84 -0.89 -2.09 -10.17
N ASN A 85 -0.02 -2.34 -9.21
CA ASN A 85 0.05 -1.61 -7.96
C ASN A 85 1.50 -1.23 -7.70
N VAL A 86 1.76 0.05 -7.46
CA VAL A 86 3.10 0.57 -7.19
C VAL A 86 3.07 1.24 -5.82
N ASN A 87 3.85 0.68 -4.90
CA ASN A 87 4.04 1.22 -3.57
C ASN A 87 5.44 1.85 -3.49
N ALA A 88 5.48 3.11 -3.13
CA ALA A 88 6.71 3.85 -2.86
C ALA A 88 6.59 4.58 -1.53
N SER A 89 7.72 4.93 -0.92
CA SER A 89 7.69 5.88 0.20
C SER A 89 7.17 7.22 -0.32
N ASP A 90 6.30 7.87 0.46
CA ASP A 90 5.83 9.22 0.18
C ASP A 90 6.80 10.30 0.73
N LEU A 91 7.92 9.87 1.32
CA LEU A 91 9.01 10.68 1.83
C LEU A 91 10.36 10.07 1.44
N ALA A 92 11.28 10.90 0.99
CA ALA A 92 12.66 10.53 0.75
C ALA A 92 13.63 11.66 1.09
N PHE A 93 14.91 11.32 1.18
CA PHE A 93 15.97 12.29 1.28
C PHE A 93 16.52 12.68 -0.11
N PRO A 94 17.11 13.87 -0.26
CA PRO A 94 17.68 14.29 -1.55
C PRO A 94 18.71 13.28 -2.06
N ASN A 95 18.59 12.93 -3.35
CA ASN A 95 19.47 11.98 -4.04
C ASN A 95 19.43 10.53 -3.54
N GLU A 96 18.51 10.19 -2.64
CA GLU A 96 18.30 8.83 -2.19
C GLU A 96 17.71 7.97 -3.31
N GLU A 97 18.07 6.69 -3.35
CA GLU A 97 17.38 5.71 -4.17
C GLU A 97 16.18 5.17 -3.43
N ILE A 98 15.00 5.41 -4.00
CA ILE A 98 13.72 4.99 -3.46
C ILE A 98 13.33 3.68 -4.09
N GLU A 99 12.92 2.72 -3.30
CA GLU A 99 12.31 1.49 -3.79
C GLU A 99 10.88 1.71 -4.25
N LEU A 100 10.59 1.28 -5.46
CA LEU A 100 9.25 1.11 -6.02
C LEU A 100 8.91 -0.38 -5.95
N ARG A 101 8.07 -0.76 -5.00
CA ARG A 101 7.56 -2.13 -4.89
C ARG A 101 6.34 -2.27 -5.79
N VAL A 102 6.47 -3.11 -6.79
CA VAL A 102 5.52 -3.22 -7.90
C VAL A 102 4.94 -4.60 -7.94
N SER A 103 3.62 -4.69 -7.72
CA SER A 103 2.84 -5.90 -8.00
C SER A 103 2.14 -5.73 -9.34
N HIS A 104 2.38 -6.62 -10.29
CA HIS A 104 1.85 -6.49 -11.64
C HIS A 104 1.37 -7.81 -12.22
N LYS A 105 0.45 -7.72 -13.19
CA LYS A 105 -0.07 -8.86 -13.95
C LYS A 105 -0.53 -8.37 -15.35
N ASN A 106 -0.25 -9.12 -16.38
CA ASN A 106 -0.77 -8.93 -17.74
C ASN A 106 -0.51 -7.53 -18.35
N LEU A 107 0.64 -6.94 -18.05
CA LEU A 107 1.12 -5.71 -18.68
C LEU A 107 2.61 -5.81 -18.98
N ASP A 108 3.12 -4.98 -19.86
CA ASP A 108 4.50 -5.04 -20.35
C ASP A 108 5.37 -3.95 -19.70
N GLY A 109 4.75 -2.95 -19.06
CA GLY A 109 5.47 -1.86 -18.40
C GLY A 109 4.56 -0.78 -17.82
N PHE A 110 5.20 0.20 -17.23
CA PHE A 110 4.56 1.41 -16.71
C PHE A 110 5.54 2.59 -16.71
N THR A 111 5.01 3.80 -16.70
CA THR A 111 5.79 5.03 -16.65
C THR A 111 5.55 5.74 -15.32
N VAL A 112 6.62 6.17 -14.67
CA VAL A 112 6.60 7.05 -13.51
C VAL A 112 6.89 8.45 -13.97
N ARG A 113 5.99 9.41 -13.68
CA ARG A 113 6.15 10.83 -13.90
C ARG A 113 6.14 11.59 -12.59
N LEU A 114 7.12 12.45 -12.38
CA LEU A 114 7.15 13.40 -11.27
C LEU A 114 6.83 14.80 -11.75
N TYR A 115 5.89 15.42 -11.05
CA TYR A 115 5.50 16.80 -11.27
C TYR A 115 5.78 17.64 -10.03
N GLN A 116 6.29 18.86 -10.24
CA GLN A 116 6.38 19.90 -9.23
C GLN A 116 5.63 21.13 -9.73
N ALA A 117 4.69 21.67 -8.94
CA ALA A 117 3.85 22.79 -9.34
C ALA A 117 3.24 22.63 -10.76
N LYS A 118 2.76 21.43 -11.09
CA LYS A 118 2.20 21.01 -12.39
C LYS A 118 3.21 20.91 -13.56
N LYS A 119 4.49 21.20 -13.33
CA LYS A 119 5.55 21.03 -14.33
C LYS A 119 6.15 19.65 -14.23
N LEU A 120 6.28 18.93 -15.35
CA LEU A 120 6.99 17.66 -15.41
C LEU A 120 8.48 17.87 -15.12
N ILE A 121 8.99 17.18 -14.09
CA ILE A 121 10.39 17.27 -13.65
C ILE A 121 11.18 16.04 -14.11
N LYS A 122 10.57 14.85 -14.02
CA LYS A 122 11.22 13.60 -14.36
C LYS A 122 10.21 12.62 -14.93
N GLU A 123 10.65 11.84 -15.90
CA GLU A 123 9.90 10.72 -16.46
C GLU A 123 10.82 9.52 -16.58
N GLN A 124 10.35 8.35 -16.20
CA GLN A 124 11.08 7.09 -16.33
C GLN A 124 10.11 5.95 -16.61
N HIS A 125 10.42 5.18 -17.66
CA HIS A 125 9.69 3.98 -18.02
C HIS A 125 10.35 2.74 -17.41
N TYR A 126 9.53 1.80 -16.97
CA TYR A 126 9.94 0.52 -16.41
C TYR A 126 9.26 -0.60 -17.19
N ALA A 127 10.07 -1.45 -17.83
CA ALA A 127 9.58 -2.67 -18.44
C ALA A 127 9.43 -3.77 -17.37
N VAL A 128 8.37 -4.55 -17.44
CA VAL A 128 8.13 -5.70 -16.58
C VAL A 128 7.94 -6.96 -17.41
N LEU A 129 8.33 -8.10 -16.85
CA LEU A 129 8.10 -9.38 -17.50
C LEU A 129 6.61 -9.74 -17.37
N ARG A 130 5.98 -10.07 -18.51
CA ARG A 130 4.63 -10.59 -18.54
C ARG A 130 4.67 -12.11 -18.44
N PRO A 131 4.33 -12.71 -17.30
CA PRO A 131 4.34 -14.15 -17.15
C PRO A 131 3.22 -14.79 -17.98
N LYS A 132 3.52 -15.95 -18.57
CA LYS A 132 2.57 -16.69 -19.41
C LYS A 132 1.49 -17.43 -18.61
N ASP A 133 1.67 -17.54 -17.30
CA ASP A 133 0.78 -18.23 -16.37
C ASP A 133 -0.31 -17.34 -15.77
N TYR A 134 -0.33 -16.04 -16.14
CA TYR A 134 -1.29 -15.03 -15.67
C TYR A 134 -1.25 -14.78 -14.15
N GLN A 135 -0.17 -15.14 -13.48
CA GLN A 135 0.00 -14.85 -12.06
C GLN A 135 0.45 -13.42 -11.82
N THR A 136 0.13 -12.91 -10.64
CA THR A 136 0.69 -11.64 -10.17
C THR A 136 2.16 -11.84 -9.81
N GLN A 137 3.01 -10.93 -10.27
CA GLN A 137 4.44 -10.90 -9.98
C GLN A 137 4.76 -9.68 -9.13
N ASP A 138 5.68 -9.85 -8.19
CA ASP A 138 6.22 -8.77 -7.38
C ASP A 138 7.65 -8.49 -7.82
N THR A 139 7.94 -7.22 -8.08
CA THR A 139 9.25 -6.76 -8.55
C THR A 139 9.61 -5.46 -7.83
N VAL A 140 10.89 -5.24 -7.57
CA VAL A 140 11.39 -4.00 -6.99
C VAL A 140 12.20 -3.25 -8.04
N PHE A 141 11.87 -1.99 -8.25
CA PHE A 141 12.64 -1.05 -9.05
C PHE A 141 13.17 0.05 -8.16
N THR A 142 14.20 0.76 -8.62
CA THR A 142 14.71 1.94 -7.94
C THR A 142 14.40 3.21 -8.73
N PHE A 143 14.23 4.28 -8.00
CA PHE A 143 13.96 5.61 -8.52
C PHE A 143 14.75 6.64 -7.72
N LYS A 144 15.61 7.40 -8.37
CA LYS A 144 16.41 8.41 -7.67
C LYS A 144 15.55 9.62 -7.31
N ALA A 145 15.50 9.96 -6.01
CA ALA A 145 14.83 11.15 -5.51
C ALA A 145 15.38 12.42 -6.17
N PRO A 146 14.51 13.38 -6.52
CA PRO A 146 14.93 14.69 -6.99
C PRO A 146 15.46 15.58 -5.84
N GLU A 147 15.65 16.86 -6.12
CA GLU A 147 16.00 17.89 -5.14
C GLU A 147 14.86 18.11 -4.12
N LEU A 148 15.15 18.91 -3.08
CA LEU A 148 14.19 19.25 -2.03
C LEU A 148 12.88 19.81 -2.62
N GLY A 149 11.75 19.34 -2.09
CA GLY A 149 10.43 19.85 -2.49
C GLY A 149 9.32 18.83 -2.42
N SER A 150 8.12 19.28 -2.71
CA SER A 150 6.92 18.47 -2.79
C SER A 150 6.57 18.16 -4.24
N TYR A 151 6.31 16.92 -4.53
CA TYR A 151 6.05 16.39 -5.86
C TYR A 151 4.75 15.61 -5.91
N VAL A 152 4.20 15.49 -7.11
CA VAL A 152 3.15 14.52 -7.42
C VAL A 152 3.77 13.43 -8.28
N MET A 153 3.75 12.20 -7.79
CA MET A 153 4.13 11.01 -8.54
C MET A 153 2.90 10.47 -9.25
N ARG A 154 2.96 10.35 -10.57
CA ARG A 154 1.91 9.75 -11.40
C ARG A 154 2.45 8.46 -12.00
N ILE A 155 1.71 7.38 -11.81
CA ILE A 155 2.01 6.06 -12.37
C ILE A 155 1.05 5.79 -13.52
N ILE A 156 1.60 5.57 -14.70
CA ILE A 156 0.85 5.38 -15.94
C ILE A 156 1.15 3.98 -16.47
N PRO A 157 0.20 3.04 -16.41
CA PRO A 157 0.37 1.71 -17.00
C PRO A 157 0.38 1.78 -18.52
N ASP A 158 1.12 0.89 -19.19
CA ASP A 158 1.20 0.84 -20.65
C ASP A 158 -0.09 0.38 -21.34
N ILE A 159 -1.13 0.15 -20.57
CA ILE A 159 -2.44 -0.29 -21.04
C ILE A 159 -3.46 0.83 -20.89
N ARG A 160 -4.03 1.29 -22.01
CA ARG A 160 -4.99 2.40 -22.07
C ARG A 160 -6.26 2.22 -21.23
N ALA A 161 -6.63 0.97 -20.92
CA ALA A 161 -7.86 0.67 -20.16
C ALA A 161 -7.73 0.90 -18.66
N LYS A 162 -6.53 1.14 -18.14
CA LYS A 162 -6.29 1.35 -16.71
C LYS A 162 -6.03 2.83 -16.41
N ARG A 163 -6.66 3.32 -15.33
CA ARG A 163 -6.46 4.72 -14.89
C ARG A 163 -5.08 4.90 -14.29
N ASP A 164 -4.50 6.07 -14.53
CA ASP A 164 -3.32 6.55 -13.84
C ASP A 164 -3.59 6.62 -12.34
N SER A 165 -2.58 6.34 -11.55
CA SER A 165 -2.62 6.60 -10.11
C SER A 165 -1.69 7.77 -9.77
N GLU A 166 -2.10 8.56 -8.79
CA GLU A 166 -1.32 9.70 -8.30
C GLU A 166 -1.10 9.60 -6.79
N SER A 167 0.09 9.96 -6.35
CA SER A 167 0.43 10.07 -4.94
C SER A 167 1.30 11.30 -4.70
N LYS A 168 1.18 11.87 -3.50
CA LYS A 168 2.09 12.93 -3.05
C LYS A 168 3.40 12.30 -2.62
N PHE A 169 4.48 13.00 -2.88
CA PHE A 169 5.83 12.56 -2.58
C PHE A 169 6.67 13.77 -2.18
N ASP A 170 7.23 13.73 -0.98
CA ASP A 170 8.04 14.83 -0.46
C ASP A 170 9.51 14.42 -0.37
N VAL A 171 10.39 15.34 -0.79
CA VAL A 171 11.84 15.20 -0.62
C VAL A 171 12.31 16.26 0.37
N THR A 172 12.83 15.83 1.49
CA THR A 172 13.24 16.70 2.61
C THR A 172 14.44 16.09 3.34
N ARG A 173 15.23 16.91 4.00
CA ARG A 173 16.26 16.43 4.94
C ARG A 173 15.72 16.16 6.32
N PHE A 174 14.55 16.69 6.63
CA PHE A 174 13.99 16.59 7.96
C PHE A 174 13.53 15.17 8.31
N LYS A 175 13.99 14.68 9.44
CA LYS A 175 13.29 13.69 10.25
C LYS A 175 12.73 14.40 11.47
N VAL A 176 11.42 14.46 11.57
CA VAL A 176 10.72 15.13 12.68
C VAL A 176 10.23 14.06 13.64
N LEU A 177 10.71 14.13 14.88
CA LEU A 177 10.29 13.26 15.97
C LEU A 177 9.41 14.06 16.92
N THR A 178 8.36 13.44 17.42
CA THR A 178 7.42 14.06 18.34
C THR A 178 7.20 13.17 19.55
N CYS A 179 7.18 13.76 20.75
CA CYS A 179 6.98 13.04 21.99
C CYS A 179 6.07 13.84 22.93
N ARG A 180 5.15 13.16 23.62
CA ARG A 180 4.41 13.73 24.74
C ARG A 180 5.28 13.60 25.99
N LEU A 181 5.41 14.69 26.69
CA LEU A 181 6.07 14.76 27.99
C LEU A 181 5.00 14.84 29.10
N PRO A 182 5.39 14.60 30.37
CA PRO A 182 4.54 14.89 31.52
C PRO A 182 4.01 16.33 31.50
N ASP A 183 3.02 16.62 32.33
CA ASP A 183 2.42 17.96 32.51
C ASP A 183 1.87 18.60 31.23
N LYS A 184 1.30 17.77 30.35
CA LYS A 184 0.70 18.23 29.08
C LYS A 184 1.71 18.98 28.18
N GLN A 185 2.98 18.69 28.33
CA GLN A 185 4.03 19.20 27.44
C GLN A 185 4.17 18.33 26.20
N TYR A 186 4.64 18.93 25.12
CA TYR A 186 4.93 18.29 23.87
C TYR A 186 6.31 18.68 23.37
N GLN A 187 7.12 17.71 22.98
CA GLN A 187 8.44 17.94 22.44
C GLN A 187 8.46 17.61 20.95
N VAL A 188 9.11 18.47 20.19
CA VAL A 188 9.46 18.23 18.79
C VAL A 188 10.97 18.27 18.67
N VAL A 189 11.52 17.29 17.95
CA VAL A 189 12.95 17.22 17.64
C VAL A 189 13.07 17.16 16.10
N THR A 190 13.92 18.04 15.57
CA THR A 190 14.23 18.10 14.14
C THR A 190 15.65 17.61 13.91
N LEU A 191 15.78 16.57 13.11
CA LEU A 191 17.05 15.93 12.76
C LEU A 191 17.21 15.90 11.25
N ASP A 192 18.45 15.91 10.80
CA ASP A 192 18.78 15.49 9.44
C ASP A 192 18.63 13.97 9.35
N GLY A 193 17.74 13.52 8.47
CA GLY A 193 17.35 12.12 8.39
C GLY A 193 18.44 11.18 7.86
N GLN A 194 19.43 11.72 7.17
CA GLN A 194 20.55 10.93 6.63
C GLN A 194 21.70 10.81 7.62
N THR A 195 21.99 11.90 8.35
CA THR A 195 23.14 11.96 9.25
C THR A 195 22.77 11.79 10.72
N GLY A 196 21.49 11.99 11.06
CA GLY A 196 21.01 11.98 12.45
C GLY A 196 21.38 13.24 13.26
N TYR A 197 22.11 14.18 12.68
CA TYR A 197 22.47 15.41 13.38
C TYR A 197 21.26 16.34 13.57
N PRO A 198 21.24 17.11 14.68
CA PRO A 198 20.19 18.10 14.90
C PRO A 198 20.12 19.14 13.77
N ILE A 199 18.91 19.54 13.41
CA ILE A 199 18.68 20.73 12.58
C ILE A 199 18.27 21.88 13.53
N PRO A 200 19.21 22.75 13.94
CA PRO A 200 18.90 23.86 14.82
C PRO A 200 18.11 24.97 14.10
N HIS A 201 17.40 25.77 14.91
CA HIS A 201 16.65 26.94 14.42
C HIS A 201 15.63 26.61 13.32
N ALA A 202 15.09 25.39 13.34
CA ALA A 202 14.00 25.01 12.48
C ALA A 202 12.70 25.64 13.02
N LYS A 203 11.91 26.19 12.13
CA LYS A 203 10.58 26.70 12.45
C LYS A 203 9.59 25.53 12.52
N VAL A 204 8.88 25.42 13.63
CA VAL A 204 7.83 24.43 13.86
C VAL A 204 6.51 25.18 13.93
N THR A 205 5.66 24.98 12.92
CA THR A 205 4.35 25.63 12.82
C THR A 205 3.24 24.63 13.13
N MET A 206 2.37 25.00 14.05
CA MET A 206 1.22 24.21 14.48
C MET A 206 -0.03 24.66 13.74
N TYR A 207 -0.83 23.70 13.29
CA TYR A 207 -2.02 23.93 12.51
C TYR A 207 -3.28 23.32 13.15
N SER A 208 -4.43 23.98 12.90
CA SER A 208 -5.77 23.42 13.16
C SER A 208 -6.15 22.43 12.07
N ASN A 209 -7.33 21.81 12.25
CA ASN A 209 -7.91 20.92 11.24
C ASN A 209 -8.23 21.64 9.91
N ASP A 210 -8.51 22.94 9.97
CA ASP A 210 -8.84 23.80 8.80
C ASP A 210 -7.58 24.46 8.21
N GLU A 211 -6.41 23.86 8.42
CA GLU A 211 -5.11 24.35 7.91
C GLU A 211 -4.72 25.76 8.37
N LYS A 212 -5.37 26.27 9.40
CA LYS A 212 -5.05 27.58 9.98
C LYS A 212 -3.83 27.49 10.87
N VAL A 213 -2.87 28.39 10.69
CA VAL A 213 -1.70 28.54 11.58
C VAL A 213 -2.19 28.96 12.97
N LEU A 214 -1.86 28.20 13.99
CA LEU A 214 -2.22 28.49 15.38
C LEU A 214 -1.06 29.06 16.15
N GLN A 215 0.13 28.49 16.01
CA GLN A 215 1.31 28.91 16.73
C GLN A 215 2.58 28.50 16.01
N GLU A 216 3.66 29.26 16.23
CA GLU A 216 4.98 29.00 15.67
C GLU A 216 6.01 28.93 16.79
N PHE A 217 6.95 28.02 16.65
CA PHE A 217 8.06 27.81 17.57
C PHE A 217 9.35 27.70 16.75
N THR A 218 10.48 27.88 17.42
CA THR A 218 11.82 27.67 16.83
C THR A 218 12.60 26.67 17.69
N THR A 219 13.22 25.70 17.05
CA THR A 219 14.07 24.73 17.76
C THR A 219 15.37 25.37 18.21
N ASN A 220 15.92 24.87 19.31
CA ASN A 220 17.22 25.30 19.86
C ASN A 220 18.40 24.69 19.06
N GLU A 221 19.63 24.85 19.58
CA GLU A 221 20.86 24.31 18.98
C GLU A 221 20.86 22.77 18.88
N GLU A 222 20.11 22.09 19.74
CA GLU A 222 19.93 20.65 19.72
C GLU A 222 18.78 20.19 18.80
N GLY A 223 18.20 21.10 18.02
CA GLY A 223 17.05 20.80 17.17
C GLY A 223 15.76 20.53 17.95
N LYS A 224 15.68 20.93 19.23
CA LYS A 224 14.55 20.63 20.12
C LYS A 224 13.72 21.86 20.43
N VAL A 225 12.41 21.67 20.56
CA VAL A 225 11.49 22.63 21.15
C VAL A 225 10.46 21.90 22.00
N VAL A 226 10.14 22.49 23.16
CA VAL A 226 9.12 21.99 24.09
C VAL A 226 8.07 23.08 24.29
N PHE A 227 6.81 22.72 24.24
CA PHE A 227 5.70 23.67 24.40
C PHE A 227 4.48 22.98 25.02
N PRO A 228 3.58 23.75 25.68
CA PRO A 228 2.35 23.21 26.22
C PRO A 228 1.45 22.69 25.09
N TRP A 229 0.90 21.50 25.29
CA TRP A 229 -0.06 20.93 24.39
C TRP A 229 -1.39 21.70 24.42
N LYS A 230 -1.97 21.96 23.24
CA LYS A 230 -3.32 22.51 23.10
C LYS A 230 -4.20 21.57 22.29
N SER A 231 -5.43 21.39 22.69
CA SER A 231 -6.41 20.52 22.02
C SER A 231 -6.73 20.93 20.59
N GLU A 232 -6.42 22.16 20.21
CA GLU A 232 -6.62 22.70 18.85
C GLU A 232 -5.57 22.25 17.85
N TYR A 233 -4.38 21.81 18.32
CA TYR A 233 -3.29 21.34 17.47
C TYR A 233 -3.66 20.02 16.81
N ARG A 234 -3.59 19.96 15.48
CA ARG A 234 -3.90 18.75 14.68
C ARG A 234 -2.69 18.19 13.97
N TYR A 235 -1.88 19.05 13.37
CA TYR A 235 -0.64 18.65 12.74
C TYR A 235 0.40 19.77 12.84
N LEU A 236 1.65 19.42 12.64
CA LEU A 236 2.75 20.35 12.60
C LEU A 236 3.49 20.28 11.27
N LYS A 237 4.18 21.36 10.93
CA LYS A 237 5.12 21.45 9.83
C LYS A 237 6.44 21.98 10.36
N ALA A 238 7.53 21.27 10.11
CA ALA A 238 8.88 21.78 10.33
C ALA A 238 9.42 22.40 9.04
N SER A 239 10.16 23.49 9.14
CA SER A 239 10.78 24.16 8.00
C SER A 239 12.09 24.86 8.34
N LYS A 240 13.02 24.87 7.37
CA LYS A 240 14.24 25.70 7.40
C LYS A 240 14.65 26.05 5.98
N GLY A 241 14.64 27.34 5.65
CA GLY A 241 14.78 27.78 4.26
C GLY A 241 13.65 27.25 3.39
N THR A 242 13.99 26.60 2.29
CA THR A 242 13.04 25.96 1.37
C THR A 242 12.65 24.54 1.76
N ASP A 243 13.38 23.94 2.70
CA ASP A 243 13.13 22.58 3.16
C ASP A 243 11.96 22.53 4.14
N THR A 244 11.05 21.60 3.93
CA THR A 244 9.85 21.45 4.77
C THR A 244 9.50 20.00 4.95
N ALA A 245 9.04 19.62 6.14
CA ALA A 245 8.52 18.32 6.44
C ALA A 245 7.25 18.37 7.30
N MET A 246 6.32 17.47 7.01
CA MET A 246 5.16 17.20 7.85
C MET A 246 5.26 15.74 8.32
N PRO A 247 5.37 15.49 9.65
CA PRO A 247 5.36 14.11 10.12
C PRO A 247 4.04 13.45 9.74
N LYS A 248 4.11 12.21 9.27
CA LYS A 248 2.93 11.42 8.86
C LYS A 248 1.94 11.16 9.99
N GLN A 249 2.45 11.07 11.20
CA GLN A 249 1.61 10.94 12.37
C GLN A 249 1.05 12.31 12.72
N GLY A 250 -0.25 12.47 12.51
CA GLY A 250 -0.96 13.62 13.04
C GLY A 250 -0.72 13.70 14.55
N ILE A 251 -0.60 14.91 15.05
CA ILE A 251 -0.47 15.16 16.48
C ILE A 251 -1.87 14.96 17.07
N TYR A 252 -2.21 13.73 17.38
CA TYR A 252 -3.50 13.43 17.99
C TYR A 252 -3.41 13.66 19.51
N ALA A 253 -4.23 14.57 20.01
CA ALA A 253 -4.57 14.67 21.44
C ALA A 253 -5.48 13.50 21.89
N GLY A 254 -5.78 12.58 20.99
CA GLY A 254 -6.61 11.43 21.26
C GLY A 254 -5.83 10.38 22.03
N SER A 255 -5.94 10.45 23.36
CA SER A 255 -6.13 9.26 24.12
C SER A 255 -7.28 8.48 23.48
N TYR A 256 -7.00 7.38 22.80
CA TYR A 256 -7.92 6.26 22.86
C TYR A 256 -7.84 5.80 24.30
N GLY A 257 -8.60 6.51 25.15
CA GLY A 257 -8.72 6.21 26.56
C GLY A 257 -9.43 4.88 26.70
N TYR A 258 -8.70 3.89 27.07
CA TYR A 258 -9.20 3.00 28.09
C TYR A 258 -9.47 3.89 29.31
N TYR A 259 -10.71 3.93 29.77
CA TYR A 259 -11.09 4.45 31.04
C TYR A 259 -10.36 3.65 32.12
N GLY A 260 -9.29 4.16 32.65
CA GLY A 260 -8.49 3.54 33.68
C GLY A 260 -7.52 4.56 34.25
N ASP A 261 -7.78 4.98 35.45
CA ASP A 261 -6.98 5.70 36.43
C ASP A 261 -5.91 6.69 35.92
N GLU A 262 -6.15 7.96 36.21
CA GLU A 262 -5.37 9.12 35.79
C GLU A 262 -3.94 9.21 36.36
N ASP A 263 -3.43 8.22 37.11
CA ASP A 263 -2.17 8.31 37.87
C ASP A 263 -1.14 7.22 37.55
N LYS A 264 -1.22 6.50 36.46
CA LYS A 264 -0.15 5.60 36.06
C LYS A 264 0.73 6.23 34.99
N VAL A 265 1.87 6.77 35.42
CA VAL A 265 3.01 7.08 34.56
C VAL A 265 3.43 5.76 33.89
N THR A 266 3.01 5.55 32.65
CA THR A 266 3.58 4.51 31.79
C THR A 266 4.85 5.08 31.19
N GLU A 267 5.98 4.56 31.63
CA GLU A 267 7.26 4.84 31.01
C GLU A 267 7.23 4.28 29.58
N ASN A 268 7.14 5.17 28.60
CA ASN A 268 7.27 4.80 27.20
C ASN A 268 8.72 4.92 26.79
N MET A 269 9.40 3.78 26.69
CA MET A 269 10.75 3.71 26.15
C MET A 269 10.65 3.61 24.62
N THR A 270 11.05 4.65 23.90
CA THR A 270 11.24 4.60 22.45
C THR A 270 12.67 4.18 22.17
N LEU A 271 12.86 2.95 21.72
CA LEU A 271 14.16 2.46 21.28
C LEU A 271 14.43 3.00 19.87
N LEU A 272 15.34 3.94 19.75
CA LEU A 272 15.86 4.40 18.47
C LEU A 272 17.05 3.51 18.11
N THR A 273 16.87 2.59 17.18
CA THR A 273 17.99 1.81 16.62
C THR A 273 18.61 2.56 15.46
N ASP A 274 19.93 2.59 15.43
CA ASP A 274 20.76 3.23 14.39
C ASP A 274 20.68 2.49 13.04
N ARG A 275 19.96 1.37 12.99
CA ARG A 275 19.77 0.57 11.78
C ARG A 275 18.31 0.14 11.68
N SER A 276 17.75 0.30 10.48
CA SER A 276 16.51 -0.38 10.11
C SER A 276 16.70 -1.87 10.29
N LEU A 277 16.00 -2.45 11.25
CA LEU A 277 15.90 -3.91 11.32
C LEU A 277 15.07 -4.35 10.11
N TYR A 278 15.67 -5.17 9.27
CA TYR A 278 15.07 -5.83 8.10
C TYR A 278 13.99 -6.82 8.51
#